data_b8cdbf2e4334711700294258d7862911
#
_entry.id   b8cdbf2e4334711700294258d7862911
#
_cell.length_a   1.000
_cell.length_b   1.000
_cell.length_c   1.000
_cell.angle_alpha   90.00
_cell.angle_beta   90.00
_cell.angle_gamma   90.00
#
_symmetry.space_group_name_H-M   'P 1'
#
loop_
_entity.id
_entity.type
_entity.pdbx_description
1 polymer ?
#
loop_
_entity_poly.entity_id
_entity_poly.type
_entity_poly.pdbx_seq_one_letter_code
_entity_poly.pdbx_strand_id
1 'polypeptide(L)'
;HLVQNKDQPIRLIDIREKEELVTGYIEGAVFAPNSIVKIRPEEFLPEKDTPLVLYCTSGRRSLATAKMLKGMGYIDVVSMAGGFNAWIEAGYRFKTDGTMDQEQIKRYSRQILMHEIKEEGQQKLLKARVLIVGAGGLGCPTGLYLASAGVGTIGIVDFDRVGLSNIHRQVLHATADIGRPKTDSAKNAILRINPEVNIVTFEQRFTPDNALDIIKDFDVVIEGSDNFETKFLLNDAAFLSGKPYIFGGAVRFDGQASVFYPKGGGPCLRC
;
A
#
# COMPACT_ATOMS: atom_id res chain seq x y z
N HIS A 1 -3.08 -21.75 -21.91
CA HIS A 1 -3.20 -22.93 -22.78
C HIS A 1 -1.96 -23.17 -23.66
N LEU A 2 -1.34 -22.13 -24.27
CA LEU A 2 -0.19 -22.31 -25.15
C LEU A 2 1.09 -22.76 -24.42
N VAL A 3 1.31 -22.29 -23.19
CA VAL A 3 2.52 -22.62 -22.40
C VAL A 3 2.48 -24.05 -21.82
N GLN A 4 1.33 -24.70 -21.81
CA GLN A 4 1.16 -26.07 -21.29
C GLN A 4 1.27 -27.19 -22.36
N ASN A 5 1.35 -26.81 -23.65
CA ASN A 5 1.50 -27.78 -24.72
C ASN A 5 2.98 -28.14 -24.90
N LYS A 6 3.39 -29.30 -24.37
CA LYS A 6 4.81 -29.74 -24.31
C LYS A 6 5.44 -30.09 -25.66
N ASP A 7 4.67 -30.07 -26.77
CA ASP A 7 5.14 -30.53 -28.07
C ASP A 7 5.73 -29.45 -28.99
N GLN A 8 5.69 -28.17 -28.58
CA GLN A 8 6.38 -27.07 -29.27
C GLN A 8 7.20 -26.23 -28.29
N PRO A 9 8.48 -25.93 -28.60
CA PRO A 9 9.34 -25.12 -27.73
C PRO A 9 8.95 -23.64 -27.81
N ILE A 10 7.85 -23.25 -27.16
CA ILE A 10 7.41 -21.86 -27.07
C ILE A 10 8.26 -21.13 -26.01
N ARG A 11 8.85 -19.99 -26.37
CA ARG A 11 9.56 -19.13 -25.41
C ARG A 11 8.62 -18.01 -24.92
N LEU A 12 8.43 -17.97 -23.61
CA LEU A 12 7.70 -16.88 -22.97
C LEU A 12 8.69 -15.75 -22.61
N ILE A 13 8.39 -14.53 -23.06
CA ILE A 13 9.28 -13.38 -22.94
C ILE A 13 8.62 -12.27 -22.14
N ASP A 14 9.25 -11.88 -21.05
CA ASP A 14 8.88 -10.69 -20.27
C ASP A 14 9.62 -9.46 -20.83
N ILE A 15 8.88 -8.57 -21.47
CA ILE A 15 9.45 -7.35 -22.03
C ILE A 15 9.26 -6.12 -21.12
N ARG A 16 8.92 -6.31 -19.85
CA ARG A 16 8.87 -5.21 -18.90
C ARG A 16 10.27 -4.68 -18.59
N GLU A 17 10.36 -3.51 -18.00
CA GLU A 17 11.64 -3.01 -17.51
C GLU A 17 11.98 -3.67 -16.16
N LYS A 18 13.27 -3.63 -15.77
CA LYS A 18 13.78 -4.33 -14.58
C LYS A 18 13.03 -3.94 -13.30
N GLU A 19 12.69 -2.67 -13.18
CA GLU A 19 11.99 -2.12 -12.02
C GLU A 19 10.57 -2.69 -11.88
N GLU A 20 9.95 -3.15 -12.97
CA GLU A 20 8.61 -3.73 -12.95
C GLU A 20 8.60 -5.19 -12.47
N LEU A 21 9.75 -5.88 -12.48
CA LEU A 21 9.86 -7.28 -12.03
C LEU A 21 9.63 -7.43 -10.53
N VAL A 22 9.75 -6.36 -9.76
CA VAL A 22 9.43 -6.34 -8.33
C VAL A 22 7.98 -6.76 -8.06
N THR A 23 7.07 -6.56 -9.00
CA THR A 23 5.68 -7.01 -8.89
C THR A 23 5.49 -8.50 -9.20
N GLY A 24 6.59 -9.24 -9.38
CA GLY A 24 6.60 -10.66 -9.76
C GLY A 24 6.69 -10.89 -11.26
N TYR A 25 6.94 -12.14 -11.66
CA TYR A 25 7.08 -12.56 -13.06
C TYR A 25 6.56 -14.00 -13.26
N ILE A 26 6.22 -14.33 -14.49
CA ILE A 26 5.76 -15.69 -14.83
C ILE A 26 6.96 -16.64 -14.83
N GLU A 27 6.84 -17.75 -14.12
CA GLU A 27 7.92 -18.75 -14.04
C GLU A 27 8.29 -19.30 -15.42
N GLY A 28 9.58 -19.36 -15.71
CA GLY A 28 10.09 -19.82 -17.02
C GLY A 28 10.11 -18.73 -18.10
N ALA A 29 9.65 -17.51 -17.81
CA ALA A 29 9.80 -16.41 -18.75
C ALA A 29 11.26 -15.94 -18.83
N VAL A 30 11.71 -15.65 -20.05
CA VAL A 30 12.99 -14.98 -20.30
C VAL A 30 12.77 -13.48 -20.18
N PHE A 31 13.56 -12.83 -19.36
CA PHE A 31 13.54 -11.38 -19.22
C PHE A 31 14.30 -10.71 -20.37
N ALA A 32 13.61 -9.87 -21.13
CA ALA A 32 14.17 -9.14 -22.26
C ALA A 32 13.56 -7.73 -22.31
N PRO A 33 14.18 -6.71 -21.67
CA PRO A 33 13.61 -5.38 -21.52
C PRO A 33 13.23 -4.76 -22.89
N ASN A 34 12.04 -4.17 -22.95
CA ASN A 34 11.51 -3.58 -24.18
C ASN A 34 12.41 -2.46 -24.71
N SER A 35 13.09 -1.73 -23.84
CA SER A 35 14.09 -0.72 -24.21
C SER A 35 15.23 -1.30 -25.03
N ILE A 36 15.66 -2.53 -24.75
CA ILE A 36 16.74 -3.23 -25.49
C ILE A 36 16.18 -4.00 -26.68
N VAL A 37 15.09 -4.75 -26.51
CA VAL A 37 14.48 -5.56 -27.59
C VAL A 37 14.12 -4.71 -28.82
N LYS A 38 13.74 -3.46 -28.64
CA LYS A 38 13.47 -2.55 -29.76
C LYS A 38 14.69 -2.18 -30.60
N ILE A 39 15.86 -2.21 -30.02
CA ILE A 39 17.12 -1.75 -30.66
C ILE A 39 17.95 -2.95 -31.11
N ARG A 40 18.06 -3.96 -30.27
CA ARG A 40 18.87 -5.16 -30.46
C ARG A 40 18.14 -6.41 -30.02
N PRO A 41 17.07 -6.82 -30.75
CA PRO A 41 16.31 -8.00 -30.36
C PRO A 41 17.14 -9.29 -30.36
N GLU A 42 18.15 -9.40 -31.22
CA GLU A 42 19.03 -10.56 -31.34
C GLU A 42 19.86 -10.84 -30.07
N GLU A 43 20.01 -9.87 -29.18
CA GLU A 43 20.71 -10.05 -27.91
C GLU A 43 19.97 -11.02 -26.98
N PHE A 44 18.64 -11.02 -27.02
CA PHE A 44 17.78 -11.89 -26.21
C PHE A 44 17.02 -12.94 -27.02
N LEU A 45 16.81 -12.68 -28.30
CA LEU A 45 15.98 -13.45 -29.22
C LEU A 45 16.78 -13.77 -30.49
N PRO A 46 17.85 -14.58 -30.40
CA PRO A 46 18.74 -14.83 -31.53
C PRO A 46 18.07 -15.67 -32.63
N GLU A 47 17.09 -16.52 -32.29
CA GLU A 47 16.40 -17.44 -33.18
C GLU A 47 15.08 -16.85 -33.69
N LYS A 48 14.95 -16.64 -34.99
CA LYS A 48 13.76 -15.99 -35.59
C LYS A 48 12.62 -16.93 -35.87
N ASP A 49 12.87 -18.23 -35.89
CA ASP A 49 11.92 -19.30 -36.17
C ASP A 49 11.29 -19.90 -34.90
N THR A 50 11.83 -19.58 -33.71
CA THR A 50 11.26 -20.02 -32.44
C THR A 50 9.95 -19.29 -32.15
N PRO A 51 8.85 -19.98 -31.79
CA PRO A 51 7.60 -19.35 -31.37
C PRO A 51 7.78 -18.53 -30.10
N LEU A 52 7.37 -17.26 -30.12
CA LEU A 52 7.51 -16.33 -29.03
C LEU A 52 6.17 -15.85 -28.50
N VAL A 53 5.98 -15.91 -27.19
CA VAL A 53 4.87 -15.27 -26.49
C VAL A 53 5.41 -14.12 -25.69
N LEU A 54 5.12 -12.91 -26.09
CA LEU A 54 5.55 -11.69 -25.38
C LEU A 54 4.49 -11.24 -24.37
N TYR A 55 4.90 -10.80 -23.22
CA TYR A 55 4.01 -10.07 -22.32
C TYR A 55 4.68 -8.82 -21.73
N CYS A 56 3.88 -7.84 -21.40
CA CYS A 56 4.22 -6.70 -20.59
C CYS A 56 3.17 -6.54 -19.49
N THR A 57 3.11 -5.43 -18.79
CA THR A 57 2.15 -5.21 -17.71
C THR A 57 0.69 -5.31 -18.17
N SER A 58 0.31 -4.64 -19.29
CA SER A 58 -1.08 -4.53 -19.76
C SER A 58 -1.31 -5.09 -21.17
N GLY A 59 -0.32 -5.70 -21.81
CA GLY A 59 -0.41 -6.18 -23.18
C GLY A 59 -0.17 -5.13 -24.27
N ARG A 60 -0.14 -3.85 -23.96
CA ARG A 60 0.02 -2.78 -24.99
C ARG A 60 1.41 -2.75 -25.59
N ARG A 61 2.46 -2.72 -24.76
CA ARG A 61 3.86 -2.72 -25.21
C ARG A 61 4.18 -4.01 -25.97
N SER A 62 3.78 -5.17 -25.43
CA SER A 62 4.04 -6.47 -26.05
C SER A 62 3.35 -6.63 -27.41
N LEU A 63 2.15 -6.06 -27.58
CA LEU A 63 1.49 -6.06 -28.90
C LEU A 63 2.27 -5.23 -29.94
N ALA A 64 2.74 -4.05 -29.56
CA ALA A 64 3.53 -3.20 -30.44
C ALA A 64 4.88 -3.86 -30.79
N THR A 65 5.55 -4.44 -29.79
CA THR A 65 6.84 -5.13 -29.97
C THR A 65 6.68 -6.42 -30.81
N ALA A 66 5.59 -7.17 -30.63
CA ALA A 66 5.31 -8.34 -31.44
C ALA A 66 5.13 -7.99 -32.95
N LYS A 67 4.42 -6.88 -33.23
CA LYS A 67 4.28 -6.37 -34.59
C LYS A 67 5.63 -5.96 -35.22
N MET A 68 6.45 -5.28 -34.43
CA MET A 68 7.80 -4.87 -34.86
C MET A 68 8.69 -6.07 -35.15
N LEU A 69 8.75 -7.07 -34.24
CA LEU A 69 9.55 -8.29 -34.46
C LEU A 69 9.11 -9.09 -35.69
N LYS A 70 7.80 -9.17 -35.94
CA LYS A 70 7.30 -9.77 -37.23
C LYS A 70 7.83 -9.03 -38.45
N GLY A 71 7.86 -7.70 -38.40
CA GLY A 71 8.48 -6.87 -39.45
C GLY A 71 9.99 -7.09 -39.62
N MET A 72 10.68 -7.57 -38.59
CA MET A 72 12.10 -7.92 -38.60
C MET A 72 12.38 -9.38 -39.00
N GLY A 73 11.34 -10.13 -39.36
CA GLY A 73 11.45 -11.51 -39.84
C GLY A 73 11.33 -12.60 -38.78
N TYR A 74 10.86 -12.27 -37.56
CA TYR A 74 10.46 -13.30 -36.60
C TYR A 74 9.13 -13.92 -37.04
N ILE A 75 9.08 -15.25 -37.13
CA ILE A 75 7.98 -15.96 -37.86
C ILE A 75 6.72 -16.03 -36.97
N ASP A 76 6.83 -16.52 -35.75
CA ASP A 76 5.69 -16.77 -34.86
C ASP A 76 5.85 -15.97 -33.54
N VAL A 77 5.31 -14.76 -33.55
CA VAL A 77 5.35 -13.88 -32.39
C VAL A 77 3.94 -13.44 -32.01
N VAL A 78 3.51 -13.75 -30.83
CA VAL A 78 2.21 -13.34 -30.28
C VAL A 78 2.37 -12.51 -29.01
N SER A 79 1.38 -11.68 -28.72
CA SER A 79 1.30 -10.91 -27.47
C SER A 79 0.23 -11.48 -26.56
N MET A 80 0.55 -11.67 -25.30
CA MET A 80 -0.43 -12.04 -24.27
C MET A 80 -1.40 -10.88 -24.05
N ALA A 81 -2.68 -11.08 -24.36
CA ALA A 81 -3.72 -10.09 -24.15
C ALA A 81 -3.87 -9.78 -22.64
N GLY A 82 -3.95 -8.48 -22.31
CA GLY A 82 -4.00 -8.02 -20.93
C GLY A 82 -2.68 -8.15 -20.14
N GLY A 83 -1.67 -8.82 -20.70
CA GLY A 83 -0.34 -8.94 -20.12
C GLY A 83 -0.31 -9.60 -18.75
N PHE A 84 0.66 -9.20 -17.92
CA PHE A 84 0.85 -9.72 -16.57
C PHE A 84 -0.34 -9.41 -15.64
N ASN A 85 -1.04 -8.28 -15.85
CA ASN A 85 -2.24 -7.97 -15.07
C ASN A 85 -3.32 -9.04 -15.27
N ALA A 86 -3.62 -9.41 -16.52
CA ALA A 86 -4.61 -10.44 -16.79
C ALA A 86 -4.18 -11.84 -16.28
N TRP A 87 -2.88 -12.12 -16.25
CA TRP A 87 -2.33 -13.34 -15.65
C TRP A 87 -2.65 -13.42 -14.16
N ILE A 88 -2.41 -12.31 -13.43
CA ILE A 88 -2.71 -12.21 -11.99
C ILE A 88 -4.22 -12.26 -11.72
N GLU A 89 -5.03 -11.52 -12.51
CA GLU A 89 -6.49 -11.49 -12.38
C GLU A 89 -7.13 -12.86 -12.61
N ALA A 90 -6.56 -13.66 -13.49
CA ALA A 90 -6.98 -15.03 -13.73
C ALA A 90 -6.55 -16.01 -12.61
N GLY A 91 -5.83 -15.56 -11.60
CA GLY A 91 -5.39 -16.38 -10.47
C GLY A 91 -4.21 -17.30 -10.77
N TYR A 92 -3.48 -17.09 -11.87
CA TYR A 92 -2.32 -17.88 -12.18
C TYR A 92 -1.12 -17.55 -11.28
N ARG A 93 -0.32 -18.58 -10.97
CA ARG A 93 0.88 -18.44 -10.16
C ARG A 93 1.95 -17.62 -10.86
N PHE A 94 2.70 -16.86 -10.09
CA PHE A 94 3.87 -16.12 -10.53
C PHE A 94 4.95 -16.15 -9.44
N LYS A 95 6.18 -15.88 -9.79
CA LYS A 95 7.30 -15.79 -8.84
C LYS A 95 7.55 -14.34 -8.45
N THR A 96 8.08 -14.16 -7.24
CA THR A 96 8.58 -12.90 -6.73
C THR A 96 9.96 -13.15 -6.15
N ASP A 97 10.87 -12.21 -6.30
CA ASP A 97 12.20 -12.26 -5.68
C ASP A 97 12.22 -11.59 -4.29
N GLY A 98 11.08 -10.98 -3.90
CA GLY A 98 10.92 -10.23 -2.65
C GLY A 98 10.36 -11.07 -1.50
N THR A 99 10.23 -10.41 -0.35
CA THR A 99 9.68 -11.01 0.89
C THR A 99 8.16 -10.88 1.02
N MET A 100 7.51 -10.16 0.09
CA MET A 100 6.07 -9.97 0.05
C MET A 100 5.40 -11.16 -0.64
N ASP A 101 4.25 -11.59 -0.11
CA ASP A 101 3.45 -12.62 -0.76
C ASP A 101 2.67 -12.08 -1.98
N GLN A 102 2.05 -12.98 -2.73
CA GLN A 102 1.36 -12.64 -3.98
C GLN A 102 0.14 -11.73 -3.76
N GLU A 103 -0.56 -11.85 -2.64
CA GLU A 103 -1.72 -11.01 -2.32
C GLU A 103 -1.28 -9.60 -1.96
N GLN A 104 -0.23 -9.47 -1.17
CA GLN A 104 0.39 -8.19 -0.82
C GLN A 104 0.91 -7.46 -2.08
N ILE A 105 1.61 -8.17 -2.96
CA ILE A 105 2.08 -7.61 -4.22
C ILE A 105 0.92 -7.13 -5.08
N LYS A 106 -0.15 -7.92 -5.21
CA LYS A 106 -1.35 -7.54 -5.95
C LYS A 106 -2.00 -6.30 -5.34
N ARG A 107 -2.17 -6.24 -4.02
CA ARG A 107 -2.78 -5.14 -3.27
C ARG A 107 -1.99 -3.84 -3.42
N TYR A 108 -0.67 -3.91 -3.25
CA TYR A 108 0.21 -2.73 -3.19
C TYR A 108 0.97 -2.45 -4.49
N SER A 109 0.68 -3.16 -5.59
CA SER A 109 1.41 -3.06 -6.86
C SER A 109 1.60 -1.63 -7.36
N ARG A 110 0.61 -0.75 -7.18
CA ARG A 110 0.70 0.65 -7.62
C ARG A 110 1.67 1.47 -6.79
N GLN A 111 1.78 1.19 -5.49
CA GLN A 111 2.71 1.85 -4.57
C GLN A 111 4.14 1.34 -4.78
N ILE A 112 4.31 0.03 -4.95
CA ILE A 112 5.61 -0.60 -5.18
C ILE A 112 6.29 -0.07 -6.45
N LEU A 113 5.53 0.29 -7.48
CA LEU A 113 6.05 0.87 -8.72
C LEU A 113 6.43 2.34 -8.61
N MET A 114 6.06 3.03 -7.52
CA MET A 114 6.45 4.43 -7.29
C MET A 114 7.91 4.49 -6.85
N HIS A 115 8.69 5.39 -7.47
CA HIS A 115 10.12 5.53 -7.17
C HIS A 115 10.41 5.89 -5.71
N GLU A 116 9.49 6.61 -5.08
CA GLU A 116 9.60 7.09 -3.69
C GLU A 116 9.27 6.02 -2.66
N ILE A 117 8.51 4.98 -3.04
CA ILE A 117 8.07 3.91 -2.12
C ILE A 117 8.84 2.63 -2.39
N LYS A 118 8.73 2.06 -3.60
CA LYS A 118 9.28 0.77 -3.98
C LYS A 118 8.84 -0.37 -3.03
N GLU A 119 9.38 -1.56 -3.22
CA GLU A 119 9.14 -2.69 -2.31
C GLU A 119 9.67 -2.40 -0.90
N GLU A 120 10.84 -1.79 -0.79
CA GLU A 120 11.44 -1.47 0.51
C GLU A 120 10.58 -0.51 1.35
N GLY A 121 9.99 0.50 0.71
CA GLY A 121 9.06 1.42 1.37
C GLY A 121 7.77 0.73 1.80
N GLN A 122 7.22 -0.14 0.96
CA GLN A 122 6.04 -0.93 1.30
C GLN A 122 6.31 -1.89 2.47
N GLN A 123 7.47 -2.53 2.52
CA GLN A 123 7.89 -3.36 3.65
C GLN A 123 8.01 -2.56 4.95
N LYS A 124 8.47 -1.30 4.87
CA LYS A 124 8.49 -0.40 6.04
C LYS A 124 7.07 -0.09 6.51
N LEU A 125 6.15 0.19 5.59
CA LEU A 125 4.73 0.40 5.94
C LEU A 125 4.11 -0.83 6.60
N LEU A 126 4.32 -2.03 6.06
CA LEU A 126 3.83 -3.29 6.63
C LEU A 126 4.36 -3.57 8.04
N LYS A 127 5.52 -3.05 8.41
CA LYS A 127 6.12 -3.17 9.74
C LYS A 127 5.75 -2.02 10.68
N ALA A 128 5.31 -0.89 10.14
CA ALA A 128 5.04 0.32 10.90
C ALA A 128 3.86 0.13 11.86
N ARG A 129 3.96 0.77 13.01
CA ARG A 129 2.98 0.78 14.09
C ARG A 129 2.55 2.23 14.35
N VAL A 130 1.31 2.58 14.02
CA VAL A 130 0.80 3.95 14.09
C VAL A 130 -0.34 4.03 15.10
N LEU A 131 -0.25 4.97 16.04
CA LEU A 131 -1.31 5.27 17.00
C LEU A 131 -2.14 6.45 16.49
N ILE A 132 -3.46 6.31 16.49
CA ILE A 132 -4.43 7.38 16.23
C ILE A 132 -5.18 7.65 17.53
N VAL A 133 -5.09 8.87 18.04
CA VAL A 133 -5.84 9.30 19.23
C VAL A 133 -7.04 10.12 18.78
N GLY A 134 -8.21 9.50 18.87
CA GLY A 134 -9.50 10.00 18.38
C GLY A 134 -9.95 9.34 17.08
N ALA A 135 -11.09 8.64 17.10
CA ALA A 135 -11.78 8.06 15.95
C ALA A 135 -12.90 8.99 15.43
N GLY A 136 -12.61 10.29 15.41
CA GLY A 136 -13.48 11.35 14.96
C GLY A 136 -13.32 11.73 13.48
N GLY A 137 -13.63 13.00 13.15
CA GLY A 137 -13.59 13.52 11.78
C GLY A 137 -12.22 13.51 11.14
N LEU A 138 -11.12 13.62 11.92
CA LEU A 138 -9.74 13.52 11.43
C LEU A 138 -9.20 12.10 11.53
N GLY A 139 -9.48 11.39 12.63
CA GLY A 139 -8.99 10.03 12.83
C GLY A 139 -9.58 9.01 11.87
N CYS A 140 -10.85 9.15 11.50
CA CYS A 140 -11.52 8.23 10.57
C CYS A 140 -10.85 8.20 9.17
N PRO A 141 -10.71 9.32 8.44
CA PRO A 141 -10.04 9.29 7.15
C PRO A 141 -8.57 8.87 7.28
N THR A 142 -7.89 9.27 8.35
CA THR A 142 -6.51 8.85 8.61
C THR A 142 -6.40 7.32 8.73
N GLY A 143 -7.24 6.68 9.55
CA GLY A 143 -7.26 5.22 9.71
C GLY A 143 -7.59 4.50 8.39
N LEU A 144 -8.54 5.05 7.63
CA LEU A 144 -8.93 4.53 6.31
C LEU A 144 -7.73 4.49 5.35
N TYR A 145 -7.03 5.61 5.18
CA TYR A 145 -5.92 5.70 4.23
C TYR A 145 -4.67 4.96 4.69
N LEU A 146 -4.34 4.96 5.98
CA LEU A 146 -3.21 4.19 6.50
C LEU A 146 -3.41 2.69 6.32
N ALA A 147 -4.62 2.19 6.57
CA ALA A 147 -4.96 0.79 6.34
C ALA A 147 -4.91 0.42 4.86
N SER A 148 -5.44 1.30 3.98
CA SER A 148 -5.38 1.10 2.53
C SER A 148 -3.95 1.10 2.01
N ALA A 149 -3.06 1.93 2.59
CA ALA A 149 -1.65 1.98 2.25
C ALA A 149 -0.83 0.80 2.80
N GLY A 150 -1.39 -0.01 3.69
CA GLY A 150 -0.73 -1.19 4.24
C GLY A 150 0.13 -0.93 5.47
N VAL A 151 -0.26 0.03 6.32
CA VAL A 151 0.37 0.15 7.66
C VAL A 151 0.04 -1.09 8.47
N GLY A 152 1.07 -1.79 8.96
CA GLY A 152 0.92 -3.13 9.55
C GLY A 152 0.16 -3.16 10.87
N THR A 153 0.32 -2.13 11.72
CA THR A 153 -0.43 -2.03 12.98
C THR A 153 -0.99 -0.63 13.15
N ILE A 154 -2.28 -0.53 13.43
CA ILE A 154 -2.96 0.73 13.75
C ILE A 154 -3.57 0.62 15.14
N GLY A 155 -3.11 1.46 16.07
CA GLY A 155 -3.74 1.66 17.37
C GLY A 155 -4.81 2.73 17.26
N ILE A 156 -5.94 2.56 17.94
CA ILE A 156 -7.04 3.53 17.99
C ILE A 156 -7.46 3.74 19.43
N VAL A 157 -7.33 4.97 19.89
CA VAL A 157 -7.80 5.39 21.22
C VAL A 157 -9.03 6.26 21.06
N ASP A 158 -10.15 5.84 21.60
CA ASP A 158 -11.38 6.66 21.69
C ASP A 158 -12.29 6.08 22.78
N PHE A 159 -12.98 6.92 23.52
CA PHE A 159 -13.90 6.51 24.60
C PHE A 159 -15.38 6.69 24.22
N ASP A 160 -15.65 7.32 23.08
CA ASP A 160 -17.00 7.68 22.66
C ASP A 160 -17.73 6.50 21.97
N ARG A 161 -19.03 6.70 21.85
CA ARG A 161 -19.91 5.85 21.05
C ARG A 161 -20.36 6.56 19.79
N VAL A 162 -20.64 5.76 18.76
CA VAL A 162 -21.14 6.29 17.49
C VAL A 162 -22.53 6.90 17.68
N GLY A 163 -22.67 8.16 17.30
CA GLY A 163 -23.92 8.89 17.28
C GLY A 163 -24.35 9.24 15.84
N LEU A 164 -25.65 9.42 15.62
CA LEU A 164 -26.18 9.79 14.29
C LEU A 164 -25.52 11.07 13.76
N SER A 165 -25.26 12.07 14.64
CA SER A 165 -24.59 13.33 14.29
C SER A 165 -23.12 13.19 13.90
N ASN A 166 -22.53 12.02 14.04
CA ASN A 166 -21.13 11.77 13.66
C ASN A 166 -20.99 11.33 12.20
N ILE A 167 -21.96 10.60 11.66
CA ILE A 167 -21.83 9.82 10.42
C ILE A 167 -21.54 10.68 9.19
N HIS A 168 -22.00 11.93 9.16
CA HIS A 168 -21.77 12.83 8.03
C HIS A 168 -20.29 13.21 7.79
N ARG A 169 -19.38 12.98 8.79
CA ARG A 169 -17.94 13.30 8.70
C ARG A 169 -17.00 12.22 9.24
N GLN A 170 -17.49 11.27 10.02
CA GLN A 170 -16.71 10.18 10.62
C GLN A 170 -16.90 8.90 9.80
N VAL A 171 -16.18 8.83 8.66
CA VAL A 171 -16.43 7.88 7.56
C VAL A 171 -16.15 6.41 7.87
N LEU A 172 -15.53 6.08 9.01
CA LEU A 172 -15.38 4.70 9.46
C LEU A 172 -16.65 4.16 10.16
N HIS A 173 -17.60 5.02 10.50
CA HIS A 173 -18.83 4.65 11.19
C HIS A 173 -20.01 4.67 10.24
N ALA A 174 -20.90 3.70 10.41
CA ALA A 174 -22.14 3.58 9.65
C ALA A 174 -23.37 3.71 10.55
N THR A 175 -24.55 3.92 9.96
CA THR A 175 -25.82 3.98 10.70
C THR A 175 -26.06 2.73 11.55
N ALA A 176 -25.64 1.56 11.06
CA ALA A 176 -25.73 0.30 11.79
C ALA A 176 -24.84 0.22 13.04
N ASP A 177 -23.86 1.15 13.18
CA ASP A 177 -22.95 1.19 14.32
C ASP A 177 -23.41 2.13 15.44
N ILE A 178 -24.55 2.82 15.30
CA ILE A 178 -25.05 3.76 16.32
C ILE A 178 -25.14 3.06 17.67
N GLY A 179 -24.56 3.69 18.70
CA GLY A 179 -24.47 3.17 20.06
C GLY A 179 -23.29 2.24 20.35
N ARG A 180 -22.58 1.76 19.33
CA ARG A 180 -21.36 0.95 19.52
C ARG A 180 -20.16 1.82 19.88
N PRO A 181 -19.12 1.28 20.57
CA PRO A 181 -17.86 1.99 20.74
C PRO A 181 -17.27 2.40 19.37
N LYS A 182 -16.77 3.63 19.29
CA LYS A 182 -16.13 4.11 18.05
C LYS A 182 -14.92 3.27 17.66
N THR A 183 -14.17 2.78 18.63
CA THR A 183 -13.01 1.91 18.40
C THR A 183 -13.40 0.60 17.73
N ASP A 184 -14.50 -0.04 18.14
CA ASP A 184 -14.99 -1.29 17.54
C ASP A 184 -15.55 -1.07 16.13
N SER A 185 -16.32 0.01 15.95
CA SER A 185 -16.83 0.39 14.64
C SER A 185 -15.68 0.66 13.65
N ALA A 186 -14.69 1.46 14.06
CA ALA A 186 -13.51 1.75 13.26
C ALA A 186 -12.70 0.49 12.93
N LYS A 187 -12.45 -0.38 13.91
CA LYS A 187 -11.78 -1.67 13.70
C LYS A 187 -12.48 -2.50 12.62
N ASN A 188 -13.80 -2.66 12.73
CA ASN A 188 -14.56 -3.46 11.76
C ASN A 188 -14.56 -2.85 10.36
N ALA A 189 -14.62 -1.52 10.26
CA ALA A 189 -14.55 -0.81 8.99
C ALA A 189 -13.18 -0.97 8.32
N ILE A 190 -12.09 -0.82 9.08
CA ILE A 190 -10.71 -0.97 8.59
C ILE A 190 -10.46 -2.41 8.11
N LEU A 191 -10.85 -3.42 8.88
CA LEU A 191 -10.64 -4.82 8.51
C LEU A 191 -11.41 -5.26 7.26
N ARG A 192 -12.50 -4.58 6.90
CA ARG A 192 -13.19 -4.80 5.60
C ARG A 192 -12.40 -4.25 4.42
N ILE A 193 -11.56 -3.24 4.65
CA ILE A 193 -10.72 -2.62 3.61
C ILE A 193 -9.43 -3.42 3.45
N ASN A 194 -8.78 -3.71 4.57
CA ASN A 194 -7.53 -4.45 4.61
C ASN A 194 -7.50 -5.41 5.81
N PRO A 195 -7.80 -6.69 5.59
CA PRO A 195 -7.86 -7.69 6.66
C PRO A 195 -6.49 -8.04 7.26
N GLU A 196 -5.39 -7.67 6.59
CA GLU A 196 -4.02 -7.92 7.07
C GLU A 196 -3.55 -6.94 8.14
N VAL A 197 -4.24 -5.80 8.32
CA VAL A 197 -3.86 -4.80 9.31
C VAL A 197 -4.20 -5.28 10.71
N ASN A 198 -3.22 -5.24 11.60
CA ASN A 198 -3.44 -5.50 13.02
C ASN A 198 -4.03 -4.26 13.70
N ILE A 199 -5.26 -4.35 14.22
CA ILE A 199 -5.94 -3.24 14.89
C ILE A 199 -5.95 -3.45 16.40
N VAL A 200 -5.29 -2.55 17.12
CA VAL A 200 -5.27 -2.49 18.59
C VAL A 200 -6.21 -1.38 19.05
N THR A 201 -7.23 -1.70 19.82
CA THR A 201 -8.22 -0.73 20.31
C THR A 201 -8.08 -0.44 21.79
N PHE A 202 -8.20 0.83 22.14
CA PHE A 202 -8.23 1.31 23.52
C PHE A 202 -9.53 2.10 23.75
N GLU A 203 -10.57 1.43 24.28
CA GLU A 203 -11.86 2.05 24.63
C GLU A 203 -11.74 2.82 25.94
N GLN A 204 -10.95 3.89 25.92
CA GLN A 204 -10.69 4.72 27.10
C GLN A 204 -10.25 6.13 26.72
N ARG A 205 -10.31 7.06 27.66
CA ARG A 205 -9.72 8.39 27.49
C ARG A 205 -8.20 8.30 27.47
N PHE A 206 -7.60 9.14 26.64
CA PHE A 206 -6.15 9.35 26.68
C PHE A 206 -5.85 10.35 27.83
N THR A 207 -5.17 9.90 28.85
CA THR A 207 -4.93 10.64 30.12
C THR A 207 -3.45 10.64 30.48
N PRO A 208 -2.98 11.54 31.36
CA PRO A 208 -1.59 11.51 31.82
C PRO A 208 -1.16 10.16 32.42
N ASP A 209 -2.09 9.44 33.06
CA ASP A 209 -1.79 8.17 33.73
C ASP A 209 -1.54 7.03 32.77
N ASN A 210 -2.11 7.06 31.55
CA ASN A 210 -2.00 5.98 30.57
C ASN A 210 -1.24 6.34 29.29
N ALA A 211 -0.94 7.63 29.08
CA ALA A 211 -0.40 8.13 27.82
C ALA A 211 0.91 7.43 27.42
N LEU A 212 1.88 7.34 28.34
CA LEU A 212 3.18 6.74 28.05
C LEU A 212 3.08 5.23 27.84
N ASP A 213 2.19 4.55 28.57
CA ASP A 213 1.97 3.11 28.39
C ASP A 213 1.30 2.77 27.05
N ILE A 214 0.37 3.61 26.60
CA ILE A 214 -0.28 3.42 25.30
C ILE A 214 0.72 3.68 24.15
N ILE A 215 1.48 4.79 24.24
CA ILE A 215 2.31 5.27 23.13
C ILE A 215 3.57 4.41 22.90
N LYS A 216 4.06 3.71 23.92
CA LYS A 216 5.36 3.00 23.89
C LYS A 216 5.50 2.02 22.72
N ASP A 217 4.40 1.35 22.35
CA ASP A 217 4.39 0.28 21.36
C ASP A 217 4.18 0.77 19.92
N PHE A 218 4.17 2.08 19.68
CA PHE A 218 3.95 2.67 18.36
C PHE A 218 5.14 3.51 17.91
N ASP A 219 5.36 3.58 16.59
CA ASP A 219 6.46 4.33 15.99
C ASP A 219 6.10 5.79 15.74
N VAL A 220 4.84 6.06 15.42
CA VAL A 220 4.29 7.37 15.07
C VAL A 220 2.96 7.58 15.78
N VAL A 221 2.70 8.80 16.22
CA VAL A 221 1.45 9.17 16.87
C VAL A 221 0.73 10.23 16.06
N ILE A 222 -0.56 10.01 15.81
CA ILE A 222 -1.40 10.92 15.03
C ILE A 222 -2.54 11.43 15.89
N GLU A 223 -2.74 12.72 15.82
CA GLU A 223 -3.77 13.43 16.54
C GLU A 223 -5.07 13.48 15.72
N GLY A 224 -6.15 13.00 16.29
CA GLY A 224 -7.49 12.98 15.70
C GLY A 224 -8.56 13.51 16.65
N SER A 225 -8.16 14.09 17.81
CA SER A 225 -9.07 14.63 18.81
C SER A 225 -9.57 16.04 18.44
N ASP A 226 -10.59 16.50 19.12
CA ASP A 226 -11.22 17.81 18.91
C ASP A 226 -10.99 18.79 20.08
N ASN A 227 -10.11 18.44 21.04
CA ASN A 227 -9.87 19.27 22.20
C ASN A 227 -8.38 19.53 22.46
N PHE A 228 -8.07 20.71 22.97
CA PHE A 228 -6.69 21.15 23.22
C PHE A 228 -5.97 20.37 24.31
N GLU A 229 -6.69 19.88 25.32
CA GLU A 229 -6.11 19.11 26.41
C GLU A 229 -5.45 17.83 25.88
N THR A 230 -6.15 17.06 25.06
CA THR A 230 -5.61 15.85 24.42
C THR A 230 -4.47 16.20 23.46
N LYS A 231 -4.56 17.30 22.70
CA LYS A 231 -3.51 17.73 21.77
C LYS A 231 -2.19 18.01 22.50
N PHE A 232 -2.23 18.75 23.58
CA PHE A 232 -1.03 19.06 24.37
C PHE A 232 -0.50 17.86 25.13
N LEU A 233 -1.38 17.04 25.71
CA LEU A 233 -0.97 15.79 26.35
C LEU A 233 -0.27 14.85 25.38
N LEU A 234 -0.81 14.71 24.16
CA LEU A 234 -0.23 13.85 23.13
C LEU A 234 1.13 14.37 22.66
N ASN A 235 1.27 15.70 22.50
CA ASN A 235 2.57 16.33 22.24
C ASN A 235 3.59 16.01 23.34
N ASP A 236 3.20 16.16 24.60
CA ASP A 236 4.10 15.93 25.72
C ASP A 236 4.50 14.46 25.84
N ALA A 237 3.54 13.54 25.66
CA ALA A 237 3.81 12.10 25.66
C ALA A 237 4.72 11.68 24.49
N ALA A 238 4.50 12.23 23.28
CA ALA A 238 5.33 11.99 22.12
C ALA A 238 6.75 12.54 22.31
N PHE A 239 6.87 13.75 22.87
CA PHE A 239 8.17 14.35 23.22
C PHE A 239 8.96 13.48 24.19
N LEU A 240 8.35 13.09 25.30
CA LEU A 240 8.99 12.26 26.34
C LEU A 240 9.37 10.87 25.80
N SER A 241 8.57 10.31 24.88
CA SER A 241 8.83 9.01 24.26
C SER A 241 9.78 9.10 23.04
N GLY A 242 10.16 10.31 22.64
CA GLY A 242 11.02 10.55 21.46
C GLY A 242 10.40 10.09 20.13
N LYS A 243 9.07 10.22 19.98
CA LYS A 243 8.32 9.77 18.79
C LYS A 243 7.83 10.94 17.95
N PRO A 244 7.73 10.77 16.63
CA PRO A 244 7.07 11.74 15.77
C PRO A 244 5.59 11.92 16.17
N TYR A 245 5.15 13.16 16.26
CA TYR A 245 3.78 13.57 16.51
C TYR A 245 3.22 14.28 15.28
N ILE A 246 2.17 13.73 14.71
CA ILE A 246 1.46 14.32 13.57
C ILE A 246 0.25 15.05 14.12
N PHE A 247 0.34 16.38 14.13
CA PHE A 247 -0.74 17.28 14.54
C PHE A 247 -1.74 17.47 13.42
N GLY A 248 -3.03 17.40 13.74
CA GLY A 248 -4.13 17.77 12.88
C GLY A 248 -5.11 18.71 13.60
N GLY A 249 -5.63 19.69 12.91
CA GLY A 249 -6.65 20.59 13.41
C GLY A 249 -7.56 21.08 12.30
N ALA A 250 -8.87 21.15 12.57
CA ALA A 250 -9.85 21.74 11.65
C ALA A 250 -10.80 22.64 12.42
N VAL A 251 -10.90 23.88 11.99
CA VAL A 251 -11.82 24.89 12.58
C VAL A 251 -12.58 25.57 11.44
N ARG A 252 -13.87 25.34 11.37
CA ARG A 252 -14.72 25.82 10.27
C ARG A 252 -14.21 25.30 8.92
N PHE A 253 -13.66 26.18 8.06
CA PHE A 253 -13.11 25.86 6.74
C PHE A 253 -11.58 25.92 6.70
N ASP A 254 -10.94 26.17 7.85
CA ASP A 254 -9.49 26.20 7.96
C ASP A 254 -8.99 24.88 8.53
N GLY A 255 -7.96 24.31 7.89
CA GLY A 255 -7.27 23.12 8.33
C GLY A 255 -5.79 23.36 8.57
N GLN A 256 -5.24 22.72 9.59
CA GLN A 256 -3.81 22.74 9.90
C GLN A 256 -3.31 21.29 10.04
N ALA A 257 -2.13 21.04 9.46
CA ALA A 257 -1.40 19.80 9.68
C ALA A 257 0.09 20.12 9.83
N SER A 258 0.75 19.48 10.80
CA SER A 258 2.17 19.65 11.03
C SER A 258 2.78 18.39 11.61
N VAL A 259 4.10 18.28 11.49
CA VAL A 259 4.89 17.20 12.10
C VAL A 259 5.80 17.80 13.15
N PHE A 260 5.71 17.29 14.36
CA PHE A 260 6.58 17.64 15.48
C PHE A 260 7.46 16.44 15.83
N TYR A 261 8.77 16.62 15.75
CA TYR A 261 9.73 15.55 16.04
C TYR A 261 11.03 16.11 16.63
N PRO A 262 11.03 16.51 17.93
CA PRO A 262 12.18 17.11 18.57
C PRO A 262 13.43 16.22 18.57
N LYS A 263 13.28 14.90 18.72
CA LYS A 263 14.39 13.95 18.64
C LYS A 263 15.07 13.96 17.27
N GLY A 264 14.36 14.31 16.21
CA GLY A 264 14.87 14.50 14.84
C GLY A 264 15.37 15.92 14.57
N GLY A 265 15.45 16.79 15.60
CA GLY A 265 15.92 18.18 15.47
C GLY A 265 14.84 19.20 15.13
N GLY A 266 13.56 18.79 15.11
CA GLY A 266 12.43 19.69 14.91
C GLY A 266 11.89 20.30 16.21
N PRO A 267 10.93 21.25 16.13
CA PRO A 267 10.26 21.80 17.30
C PRO A 267 9.27 20.82 17.92
N CYS A 268 8.77 21.13 19.11
CA CYS A 268 7.54 20.56 19.66
C CYS A 268 6.37 21.55 19.49
N LEU A 269 5.13 21.10 19.70
CA LEU A 269 3.94 21.97 19.60
C LEU A 269 3.98 23.15 20.56
N ARG A 270 4.67 23.04 21.70
CA ARG A 270 4.80 24.12 22.70
C ARG A 270 5.89 25.14 22.36
N CYS A 271 6.85 24.78 21.51
CA CYS A 271 7.94 25.66 21.09
C CYS A 271 7.54 26.55 19.94
#